data_c66a06fdba73ba5bc3cc7b5dd5b43fbf
#
_entry.id   c66a06fdba73ba5bc3cc7b5dd5b43fbf
#
_cell.length_a   1.000
_cell.length_b   1.000
_cell.length_c   1.000
_cell.angle_alpha   90.00
_cell.angle_beta   90.00
_cell.angle_gamma   90.00
#
_symmetry.space_group_name_H-M   'P 1'
#
loop_
_entity.id
_entity.type
_entity.pdbx_description
1 polymer ?
#
loop_
_entity_poly.entity_id
_entity_poly.type
_entity_poly.pdbx_seq_one_letter_code
_entity_poly.pdbx_strand_id
1 'polypeptide(L)'
;MRSVVIVTDAWFPQVNGVVRTLSTTKAELEKEGYQVTVISPDGYRSVPCPTYPEIRLVLFASKSVGRRLSGLQPDAVHIATEGPLGLAARRWCRAHRFPFTTSYHTRFPEYVRLRAPIPISWSYAFLRWFHGPAHRMLVATQSMENELLSRGFKNIGRWSRGVDLELFTNDSQHQRSKPPILLYAGRVAPEKNIGAFLELDCVGTKRVVGGGPELKALIEKYPEVEFVGYKHGPELALEVRQADCFVFPSRTDTFGLVILEALASGVPVAAYPAPGPLDLIENGHNGWVSEDLNHAINEALKVDRDACRKFAERFSWEKCTAQFISQLRPVEAN
;
A
#
# COMPACT_ATOMS: atom_id res chain seq x y z
N MET A 1 -12.79 17.13 17.93
CA MET A 1 -11.93 17.06 16.73
C MET A 1 -12.82 16.99 15.50
N ARG A 2 -12.72 17.92 14.58
CA ARG A 2 -13.48 17.93 13.33
C ARG A 2 -12.64 18.27 12.10
N SER A 3 -11.42 18.79 12.29
CA SER A 3 -10.53 19.19 11.20
C SER A 3 -9.22 18.40 11.25
N VAL A 4 -8.92 17.70 10.15
CA VAL A 4 -7.75 16.85 10.00
C VAL A 4 -6.94 17.33 8.79
N VAL A 5 -5.64 17.55 8.97
CA VAL A 5 -4.73 17.81 7.85
C VAL A 5 -3.87 16.57 7.60
N ILE A 6 -3.93 16.07 6.37
CA ILE A 6 -3.06 15.00 5.88
C ILE A 6 -1.97 15.62 5.00
N VAL A 7 -0.71 15.40 5.36
CA VAL A 7 0.45 15.88 4.59
C VAL A 7 1.13 14.71 3.90
N THR A 8 1.26 14.78 2.58
CA THR A 8 1.80 13.69 1.77
C THR A 8 2.55 14.16 0.53
N ASP A 9 3.65 13.50 0.20
CA ASP A 9 4.35 13.66 -1.09
C ASP A 9 3.79 12.72 -2.17
N ALA A 10 2.96 11.75 -1.78
CA ALA A 10 2.27 10.80 -2.66
C ALA A 10 0.80 11.20 -2.81
N TRP A 11 0.45 11.78 -3.95
CA TRP A 11 -0.92 12.18 -4.29
C TRP A 11 -1.16 12.08 -5.79
N PHE A 12 -2.40 12.32 -6.21
CA PHE A 12 -2.73 12.34 -7.64
C PHE A 12 -1.77 13.24 -8.44
N PRO A 13 -1.42 12.88 -9.68
CA PRO A 13 -1.92 11.77 -10.50
C PRO A 13 -1.22 10.42 -10.28
N GLN A 14 -0.43 10.24 -9.24
CA GLN A 14 0.24 8.97 -8.94
C GLN A 14 -0.78 7.85 -8.69
N VAL A 15 -0.53 6.66 -9.27
CA VAL A 15 -1.34 5.46 -9.06
C VAL A 15 -0.54 4.46 -8.22
N ASN A 16 -0.79 4.44 -6.92
CA ASN A 16 -0.14 3.52 -5.99
C ASN A 16 -0.99 3.31 -4.72
N GLY A 17 -0.61 2.33 -3.90
CA GLY A 17 -1.34 1.96 -2.70
C GLY A 17 -1.41 3.06 -1.62
N VAL A 18 -0.43 3.98 -1.59
CA VAL A 18 -0.43 5.11 -0.63
C VAL A 18 -1.52 6.10 -1.00
N VAL A 19 -1.54 6.53 -2.26
CA VAL A 19 -2.56 7.46 -2.78
C VAL A 19 -3.95 6.89 -2.57
N ARG A 20 -4.16 5.62 -2.92
CA ARG A 20 -5.45 4.94 -2.74
C ARG A 20 -5.86 4.90 -1.27
N THR A 21 -4.96 4.52 -0.37
CA THR A 21 -5.23 4.50 1.07
C THR A 21 -5.65 5.87 1.58
N LEU A 22 -4.86 6.91 1.26
CA LEU A 22 -5.10 8.26 1.77
C LEU A 22 -6.37 8.89 1.16
N SER A 23 -6.62 8.69 -0.13
CA SER A 23 -7.81 9.24 -0.79
C SER A 23 -9.10 8.58 -0.28
N THR A 24 -9.09 7.27 -0.08
CA THR A 24 -10.25 6.57 0.48
C THR A 24 -10.46 6.93 1.95
N THR A 25 -9.40 6.96 2.76
CA THR A 25 -9.50 7.41 4.17
C THR A 25 -10.03 8.84 4.27
N LYS A 26 -9.59 9.75 3.37
CA LYS A 26 -10.15 11.10 3.29
C LYS A 26 -11.65 11.07 3.02
N ALA A 27 -12.10 10.31 2.02
CA ALA A 27 -13.50 10.22 1.67
C ALA A 27 -14.36 9.65 2.81
N GLU A 28 -13.88 8.60 3.50
CA GLU A 28 -14.57 8.03 4.65
C GLU A 28 -14.63 9.01 5.84
N LEU A 29 -13.54 9.72 6.13
CA LEU A 29 -13.54 10.78 7.15
C LEU A 29 -14.57 11.88 6.84
N GLU A 30 -14.68 12.29 5.57
CA GLU A 30 -15.64 13.32 5.14
C GLU A 30 -17.09 12.83 5.26
N LYS A 31 -17.37 11.54 5.00
CA LYS A 31 -18.67 10.93 5.27
C LYS A 31 -19.03 10.95 6.76
N GLU A 32 -18.06 10.80 7.65
CA GLU A 32 -18.23 10.90 9.10
C GLU A 32 -18.30 12.36 9.61
N GLY A 33 -18.27 13.36 8.71
CA GLY A 33 -18.40 14.78 9.05
C GLY A 33 -17.10 15.47 9.45
N TYR A 34 -15.93 14.89 9.16
CA TYR A 34 -14.65 15.56 9.35
C TYR A 34 -14.35 16.49 8.18
N GLN A 35 -13.77 17.65 8.47
CA GLN A 35 -13.17 18.51 7.46
C GLN A 35 -11.74 18.05 7.20
N VAL A 36 -11.47 17.49 6.01
CA VAL A 36 -10.14 16.95 5.68
C VAL A 36 -9.45 17.80 4.63
N THR A 37 -8.29 18.35 4.98
CA THR A 37 -7.43 19.06 4.04
C THR A 37 -6.19 18.23 3.73
N VAL A 38 -5.89 18.05 2.44
CA VAL A 38 -4.65 17.40 2.00
C VAL A 38 -3.65 18.45 1.56
N ILE A 39 -2.43 18.38 2.12
CA ILE A 39 -1.27 19.13 1.65
C ILE A 39 -0.43 18.13 0.83
N SER A 40 -0.47 18.30 -0.49
CA SER A 40 0.18 17.46 -1.49
C SER A 40 1.14 18.28 -2.36
N PRO A 41 1.94 17.69 -3.26
CA PRO A 41 2.82 18.41 -4.17
C PRO A 41 2.10 19.38 -5.11
N ASP A 42 0.79 19.23 -5.25
CA ASP A 42 -0.03 20.06 -6.11
C ASP A 42 0.00 21.54 -5.66
N GLY A 43 0.20 22.43 -6.64
CA GLY A 43 0.37 23.86 -6.40
C GLY A 43 1.76 24.28 -5.87
N TYR A 44 2.72 23.37 -5.72
CA TYR A 44 4.09 23.68 -5.33
C TYR A 44 5.08 23.54 -6.50
N ARG A 45 6.16 24.34 -6.47
CA ARG A 45 7.31 24.11 -7.34
C ARG A 45 7.98 22.79 -6.96
N SER A 46 8.12 21.88 -7.92
CA SER A 46 8.62 20.54 -7.66
C SER A 46 9.48 20.03 -8.83
N VAL A 47 10.36 19.09 -8.54
CA VAL A 47 11.16 18.35 -9.53
C VAL A 47 10.80 16.87 -9.49
N PRO A 48 10.91 16.14 -10.60
CA PRO A 48 10.71 14.70 -10.59
C PRO A 48 11.79 13.99 -9.75
N CYS A 49 11.38 12.95 -9.03
CA CYS A 49 12.35 12.06 -8.38
C CYS A 49 13.14 11.29 -9.45
N PRO A 50 14.48 11.24 -9.39
CA PRO A 50 15.31 10.64 -10.46
C PRO A 50 14.93 9.20 -10.82
N THR A 51 14.50 8.38 -9.86
CA THR A 51 14.16 6.97 -10.08
C THR A 51 12.66 6.72 -10.24
N TYR A 52 11.82 7.72 -9.92
CA TYR A 52 10.36 7.68 -9.99
C TYR A 52 9.83 9.04 -10.43
N PRO A 53 9.86 9.35 -11.73
CA PRO A 53 9.49 10.67 -12.26
C PRO A 53 8.07 11.11 -11.90
N GLU A 54 7.18 10.16 -11.65
CA GLU A 54 5.83 10.40 -11.17
C GLU A 54 5.77 10.94 -9.73
N ILE A 55 6.81 10.69 -8.92
CA ILE A 55 6.94 11.28 -7.58
C ILE A 55 7.55 12.67 -7.71
N ARG A 56 6.83 13.67 -7.23
CA ARG A 56 7.24 15.08 -7.30
C ARG A 56 7.84 15.53 -5.99
N LEU A 57 9.12 15.89 -6.00
CA LEU A 57 9.83 16.41 -4.84
C LEU A 57 9.66 17.92 -4.78
N VAL A 58 8.94 18.41 -3.77
CA VAL A 58 8.64 19.83 -3.59
C VAL A 58 9.88 20.58 -3.13
N LEU A 59 10.16 21.71 -3.77
CA LEU A 59 11.28 22.58 -3.42
C LEU A 59 10.83 23.64 -2.40
N PHE A 60 11.69 23.93 -1.40
CA PHE A 60 11.48 24.98 -0.41
C PHE A 60 10.16 24.90 0.38
N ALA A 61 9.71 23.67 0.68
CA ALA A 61 8.42 23.39 1.30
C ALA A 61 8.20 24.06 2.68
N SER A 62 9.25 24.27 3.47
CA SER A 62 9.14 24.59 4.91
C SER A 62 8.32 25.83 5.21
N LYS A 63 8.54 26.97 4.51
CA LYS A 63 7.81 28.23 4.77
C LYS A 63 6.35 28.15 4.30
N SER A 64 6.09 27.52 3.16
CA SER A 64 4.76 27.46 2.58
C SER A 64 3.85 26.46 3.32
N VAL A 65 4.37 25.28 3.66
CA VAL A 65 3.65 24.30 4.49
C VAL A 65 3.36 24.85 5.88
N GLY A 66 4.36 25.48 6.51
CA GLY A 66 4.17 26.10 7.83
C GLY A 66 3.07 27.17 7.83
N ARG A 67 3.07 28.10 6.86
CA ARG A 67 2.00 29.09 6.72
C ARG A 67 0.63 28.46 6.52
N ARG A 68 0.55 27.42 5.69
CA ARG A 68 -0.71 26.72 5.40
C ARG A 68 -1.24 26.01 6.64
N LEU A 69 -0.39 25.31 7.41
CA LEU A 69 -0.77 24.68 8.67
C LEU A 69 -1.23 25.69 9.72
N SER A 70 -0.51 26.82 9.87
CA SER A 70 -0.91 27.90 10.80
C SER A 70 -2.24 28.55 10.41
N GLY A 71 -2.51 28.70 9.11
CA GLY A 71 -3.78 29.27 8.63
C GLY A 71 -4.97 28.32 8.74
N LEU A 72 -4.76 27.02 8.62
CA LEU A 72 -5.81 26.00 8.72
C LEU A 72 -6.23 25.71 10.16
N GLN A 73 -5.34 25.95 11.13
CA GLN A 73 -5.58 25.66 12.56
C GLN A 73 -6.21 24.26 12.78
N PRO A 74 -5.57 23.18 12.30
CA PRO A 74 -6.17 21.84 12.35
C PRO A 74 -6.27 21.34 13.79
N ASP A 75 -7.27 20.49 14.05
CA ASP A 75 -7.35 19.74 15.31
C ASP A 75 -6.32 18.58 15.34
N ALA A 76 -6.02 17.98 14.20
CA ALA A 76 -5.04 16.90 14.09
C ALA A 76 -4.22 17.00 12.80
N VAL A 77 -2.95 16.60 12.86
CA VAL A 77 -2.04 16.51 11.72
C VAL A 77 -1.53 15.08 11.57
N HIS A 78 -1.71 14.53 10.38
CA HIS A 78 -1.13 13.26 9.96
C HIS A 78 -0.11 13.47 8.85
N ILE A 79 1.13 13.03 9.05
CA ILE A 79 2.21 13.09 8.07
C ILE A 79 2.39 11.71 7.47
N ALA A 80 1.90 11.52 6.24
CA ALA A 80 1.81 10.22 5.61
C ALA A 80 3.10 9.75 4.90
N THR A 81 4.02 10.68 4.58
CA THR A 81 5.25 10.35 3.85
C THR A 81 6.45 11.12 4.40
N GLU A 82 7.65 10.58 4.16
CA GLU A 82 8.93 11.08 4.69
C GLU A 82 9.63 12.07 3.73
N GLY A 83 8.93 12.50 2.68
CA GLY A 83 9.46 13.42 1.67
C GLY A 83 9.53 14.88 2.12
N PRO A 84 9.82 15.82 1.19
CA PRO A 84 9.99 17.23 1.51
C PRO A 84 8.80 17.88 2.21
N LEU A 85 7.56 17.52 1.84
CA LEU A 85 6.34 18.02 2.52
C LEU A 85 6.23 17.46 3.94
N GLY A 86 6.49 16.16 4.10
CA GLY A 86 6.50 15.51 5.41
C GLY A 86 7.55 16.13 6.35
N LEU A 87 8.76 16.39 5.85
CA LEU A 87 9.83 17.05 6.61
C LEU A 87 9.43 18.49 7.03
N ALA A 88 8.78 19.21 6.13
CA ALA A 88 8.29 20.57 6.41
C ALA A 88 7.20 20.59 7.50
N ALA A 89 6.22 19.68 7.38
CA ALA A 89 5.15 19.54 8.38
C ALA A 89 5.70 19.09 9.74
N ARG A 90 6.60 18.10 9.76
CA ARG A 90 7.29 17.65 10.98
C ARG A 90 8.02 18.80 11.68
N ARG A 91 8.75 19.65 10.90
CA ARG A 91 9.44 20.81 11.44
C ARG A 91 8.46 21.78 12.10
N TRP A 92 7.34 22.08 11.43
CA TRP A 92 6.30 22.95 11.94
C TRP A 92 5.67 22.39 13.23
N CYS A 93 5.25 21.14 13.23
CA CYS A 93 4.65 20.48 14.40
C CYS A 93 5.59 20.51 15.60
N ARG A 94 6.88 20.24 15.41
CA ARG A 94 7.86 20.31 16.50
C ARG A 94 8.07 21.72 17.03
N ALA A 95 8.14 22.71 16.15
CA ALA A 95 8.33 24.11 16.54
C ALA A 95 7.15 24.64 17.36
N HIS A 96 5.93 24.18 17.07
CA HIS A 96 4.71 24.60 17.75
C HIS A 96 4.27 23.61 18.87
N ARG A 97 5.07 22.58 19.18
CA ARG A 97 4.73 21.50 20.12
C ARG A 97 3.38 20.84 19.78
N PHE A 98 3.03 20.84 18.50
CA PHE A 98 1.79 20.27 18.00
C PHE A 98 1.91 18.74 17.91
N PRO A 99 1.01 17.95 18.53
CA PRO A 99 1.03 16.50 18.42
C PRO A 99 0.68 16.08 17.00
N PHE A 100 1.38 15.09 16.45
CA PHE A 100 1.14 14.59 15.10
C PHE A 100 1.34 13.09 15.02
N THR A 101 0.70 12.47 14.05
CA THR A 101 0.92 11.07 13.69
C THR A 101 1.69 10.96 12.39
N THR A 102 2.33 9.83 12.18
CA THR A 102 3.02 9.50 10.92
C THR A 102 2.60 8.11 10.43
N SER A 103 2.90 7.77 9.18
CA SER A 103 2.72 6.41 8.67
C SER A 103 3.99 5.87 8.03
N TYR A 104 4.19 4.57 8.16
CA TYR A 104 5.19 3.81 7.44
C TYR A 104 4.48 2.99 6.35
N HIS A 105 4.40 3.55 5.15
CA HIS A 105 3.68 2.92 4.05
C HIS A 105 4.55 2.02 3.18
N THR A 106 5.84 2.32 3.10
CA THR A 106 6.76 1.70 2.14
C THR A 106 8.06 1.33 2.83
N ARG A 107 8.61 0.17 2.48
CA ARG A 107 9.96 -0.26 2.92
C ARG A 107 11.04 0.58 2.21
N PHE A 108 11.03 1.88 2.49
CA PHE A 108 11.92 2.85 1.88
C PHE A 108 13.41 2.46 1.96
N PRO A 109 13.94 1.93 3.07
CA PRO A 109 15.35 1.51 3.16
C PRO A 109 15.72 0.44 2.13
N GLU A 110 14.85 -0.53 1.91
CA GLU A 110 15.03 -1.61 0.93
C GLU A 110 15.00 -1.04 -0.50
N TYR A 111 14.08 -0.13 -0.77
CA TYR A 111 13.97 0.52 -2.09
C TYR A 111 15.21 1.38 -2.41
N VAL A 112 15.71 2.13 -1.44
CA VAL A 112 16.95 2.91 -1.58
C VAL A 112 18.15 1.98 -1.85
N ARG A 113 18.27 0.87 -1.11
CA ARG A 113 19.37 -0.08 -1.27
C ARG A 113 19.38 -0.74 -2.67
N LEU A 114 18.22 -1.01 -3.25
CA LEU A 114 18.12 -1.56 -4.62
C LEU A 114 18.64 -0.61 -5.69
N ARG A 115 18.72 0.71 -5.40
CA ARG A 115 19.06 1.76 -6.38
C ARG A 115 20.35 2.50 -6.11
N ALA A 116 20.82 2.46 -4.87
CA ALA A 116 22.01 3.18 -4.47
C ALA A 116 22.79 2.39 -3.42
N PRO A 117 24.15 2.44 -3.41
CA PRO A 117 24.97 1.72 -2.44
C PRO A 117 24.97 2.39 -1.05
N ILE A 118 23.79 2.76 -0.57
CA ILE A 118 23.61 3.36 0.75
C ILE A 118 23.40 2.24 1.78
N PRO A 119 24.15 2.24 2.90
CA PRO A 119 23.93 1.29 3.97
C PRO A 119 22.50 1.38 4.51
N ILE A 120 21.81 0.24 4.58
CA ILE A 120 20.40 0.18 5.01
C ILE A 120 20.21 0.73 6.44
N SER A 121 21.23 0.61 7.28
CA SER A 121 21.25 1.15 8.64
C SER A 121 21.07 2.68 8.69
N TRP A 122 21.62 3.41 7.71
CA TRP A 122 21.50 4.86 7.63
C TRP A 122 20.06 5.27 7.26
N SER A 123 19.46 4.55 6.32
CA SER A 123 18.07 4.78 5.97
C SER A 123 17.13 4.51 7.16
N TYR A 124 17.36 3.44 7.93
CA TYR A 124 16.61 3.18 9.16
C TYR A 124 16.90 4.20 10.26
N ALA A 125 18.12 4.71 10.38
CA ALA A 125 18.44 5.78 11.32
C ALA A 125 17.69 7.07 10.99
N PHE A 126 17.64 7.45 9.70
CA PHE A 126 16.83 8.57 9.22
C PHE A 126 15.35 8.39 9.56
N LEU A 127 14.78 7.21 9.30
CA LEU A 127 13.37 6.95 9.59
C LEU A 127 13.07 6.98 11.09
N ARG A 128 13.95 6.41 11.94
CA ARG A 128 13.79 6.54 13.41
C ARG A 128 13.82 8.00 13.86
N TRP A 129 14.72 8.80 13.28
CA TRP A 129 14.77 10.23 13.56
C TRP A 129 13.50 10.93 13.08
N PHE A 130 12.99 10.56 11.90
CA PHE A 130 11.79 11.19 11.33
C PHE A 130 10.54 10.88 12.15
N HIS A 131 10.28 9.61 12.46
CA HIS A 131 9.08 9.15 13.15
C HIS A 131 9.16 9.30 14.68
N GLY A 132 10.36 9.37 15.25
CA GLY A 132 10.57 9.37 16.70
C GLY A 132 9.77 10.41 17.49
N PRO A 133 9.62 11.65 17.02
CA PRO A 133 8.81 12.68 17.72
C PRO A 133 7.29 12.53 17.52
N ALA A 134 6.83 11.64 16.65
CA ALA A 134 5.41 11.46 16.42
C ALA A 134 4.73 10.82 17.66
N HIS A 135 3.49 11.23 17.92
CA HIS A 135 2.66 10.60 18.94
C HIS A 135 2.46 9.12 18.63
N ARG A 136 2.18 8.80 17.37
CA ARG A 136 2.09 7.43 16.83
C ARG A 136 2.68 7.37 15.43
N MET A 137 3.40 6.29 15.14
CA MET A 137 3.79 5.88 13.80
C MET A 137 2.88 4.71 13.38
N LEU A 138 2.08 4.90 12.34
CA LEU A 138 1.08 3.93 11.93
C LEU A 138 1.65 2.92 10.93
N VAL A 139 1.41 1.64 11.20
CA VAL A 139 1.81 0.52 10.34
C VAL A 139 0.58 -0.34 9.99
N ALA A 140 0.66 -1.01 8.84
CA ALA A 140 -0.51 -1.73 8.33
C ALA A 140 -0.70 -3.13 8.93
N THR A 141 0.40 -3.81 9.30
CA THR A 141 0.40 -5.23 9.65
C THR A 141 1.15 -5.51 10.96
N GLN A 142 0.82 -6.65 11.61
CA GLN A 142 1.51 -7.09 12.82
C GLN A 142 2.97 -7.45 12.54
N SER A 143 3.22 -8.12 11.43
CA SER A 143 4.58 -8.47 11.02
C SER A 143 5.46 -7.24 10.83
N MET A 144 4.91 -6.16 10.24
CA MET A 144 5.64 -4.89 10.10
C MET A 144 5.88 -4.21 11.44
N GLU A 145 4.90 -4.24 12.36
CA GLU A 145 5.07 -3.73 13.72
C GLU A 145 6.21 -4.44 14.43
N ASN A 146 6.21 -5.77 14.41
CA ASN A 146 7.25 -6.59 15.04
C ASN A 146 8.63 -6.31 14.44
N GLU A 147 8.73 -6.22 13.11
CA GLU A 147 9.99 -5.88 12.43
C GLU A 147 10.51 -4.51 12.84
N LEU A 148 9.66 -3.49 12.87
CA LEU A 148 10.10 -2.13 13.22
C LEU A 148 10.43 -2.00 14.70
N LEU A 149 9.70 -2.69 15.59
CA LEU A 149 10.06 -2.78 17.02
C LEU A 149 11.45 -3.38 17.21
N SER A 150 11.78 -4.48 16.51
CA SER A 150 13.10 -5.12 16.56
C SER A 150 14.22 -4.20 16.04
N ARG A 151 13.89 -3.23 15.20
CA ARG A 151 14.80 -2.19 14.67
C ARG A 151 14.85 -0.93 15.54
N GLY A 152 14.23 -0.94 16.74
CA GLY A 152 14.26 0.14 17.72
C GLY A 152 13.33 1.31 17.46
N PHE A 153 12.30 1.13 16.62
CA PHE A 153 11.20 2.09 16.53
C PHE A 153 10.31 2.01 17.77
N LYS A 154 9.66 3.13 18.10
CA LYS A 154 8.79 3.28 19.26
C LYS A 154 7.46 3.91 18.83
N ASN A 155 6.49 3.91 19.73
CA ASN A 155 5.18 4.56 19.53
C ASN A 155 4.45 4.08 18.27
N ILE A 156 4.56 2.78 17.94
CA ILE A 156 3.87 2.19 16.80
C ILE A 156 2.38 2.02 17.13
N GLY A 157 1.54 2.32 16.15
CA GLY A 157 0.10 2.09 16.18
C GLY A 157 -0.34 1.29 14.95
N ARG A 158 -1.44 0.56 15.09
CA ARG A 158 -2.01 -0.22 13.98
C ARG A 158 -3.02 0.60 13.19
N TRP A 159 -2.88 0.58 11.89
CA TRP A 159 -3.82 1.12 10.94
C TRP A 159 -3.87 0.21 9.72
N SER A 160 -4.83 -0.69 9.69
CA SER A 160 -5.06 -1.65 8.63
C SER A 160 -5.45 -0.95 7.31
N ARG A 161 -5.87 -1.74 6.34
CA ARG A 161 -6.41 -1.25 5.08
C ARG A 161 -7.79 -1.87 4.87
N GLY A 162 -8.58 -1.24 4.01
CA GLY A 162 -9.87 -1.75 3.61
C GLY A 162 -9.87 -2.21 2.15
N VAL A 163 -10.94 -2.89 1.77
CA VAL A 163 -11.27 -3.25 0.40
C VAL A 163 -12.70 -2.82 0.09
N ASP A 164 -12.95 -2.45 -1.15
CA ASP A 164 -14.30 -2.15 -1.65
C ASP A 164 -15.01 -3.47 -1.98
N LEU A 165 -15.88 -3.89 -1.08
CA LEU A 165 -16.62 -5.15 -1.18
C LEU A 165 -17.79 -5.10 -2.17
N GLU A 166 -18.21 -3.91 -2.59
CA GLU A 166 -19.23 -3.72 -3.63
C GLU A 166 -18.61 -3.81 -5.02
N LEU A 167 -17.41 -3.28 -5.19
CA LEU A 167 -16.66 -3.34 -6.43
C LEU A 167 -16.05 -4.73 -6.67
N PHE A 168 -15.38 -5.30 -5.66
CA PHE A 168 -14.74 -6.61 -5.72
C PHE A 168 -15.68 -7.67 -5.16
N THR A 169 -16.36 -8.39 -6.04
CA THR A 169 -17.38 -9.37 -5.68
C THR A 169 -16.97 -10.77 -6.07
N ASN A 170 -17.32 -11.77 -5.24
CA ASN A 170 -17.15 -13.17 -5.57
C ASN A 170 -18.19 -13.59 -6.64
N ASP A 171 -17.77 -14.49 -7.52
CA ASP A 171 -18.65 -15.24 -8.41
C ASP A 171 -18.80 -16.67 -7.87
N SER A 172 -19.93 -16.93 -7.23
CA SER A 172 -20.23 -18.26 -6.65
C SER A 172 -20.44 -19.35 -7.72
N GLN A 173 -20.63 -18.97 -8.98
CA GLN A 173 -20.80 -19.90 -10.11
C GLN A 173 -19.50 -20.02 -10.94
N HIS A 174 -18.41 -19.41 -10.51
CA HIS A 174 -17.14 -19.47 -11.22
C HIS A 174 -16.67 -20.93 -11.40
N GLN A 175 -16.50 -21.31 -12.66
CA GLN A 175 -15.88 -22.57 -13.02
C GLN A 175 -14.42 -22.35 -13.34
N ARG A 176 -13.54 -23.13 -12.70
CA ARG A 176 -12.10 -23.01 -12.94
C ARG A 176 -11.78 -23.20 -14.41
N SER A 177 -10.99 -22.29 -14.93
CA SER A 177 -10.50 -22.31 -16.31
C SER A 177 -9.59 -23.53 -16.57
N LYS A 178 -9.54 -23.98 -17.80
CA LYS A 178 -8.66 -25.08 -18.23
C LYS A 178 -7.86 -24.65 -19.45
N PRO A 179 -6.59 -24.27 -19.28
CA PRO A 179 -5.79 -24.20 -18.05
C PRO A 179 -6.24 -23.07 -17.09
N PRO A 180 -5.89 -23.14 -15.80
CA PRO A 180 -6.26 -22.12 -14.82
C PRO A 180 -5.61 -20.75 -15.14
N ILE A 181 -6.31 -19.66 -14.85
CA ILE A 181 -5.80 -18.29 -15.01
C ILE A 181 -5.05 -17.89 -13.73
N LEU A 182 -3.74 -17.67 -13.87
CA LEU A 182 -2.85 -17.18 -12.82
C LEU A 182 -2.63 -15.69 -13.03
N LEU A 183 -3.18 -14.86 -12.14
CA LEU A 183 -3.22 -13.42 -12.29
C LEU A 183 -2.19 -12.72 -11.40
N TYR A 184 -1.42 -11.81 -11.99
CA TYR A 184 -0.76 -10.72 -11.27
C TYR A 184 -1.47 -9.40 -11.60
N ALA A 185 -1.72 -8.56 -10.58
CA ALA A 185 -2.19 -7.20 -10.79
C ALA A 185 -1.38 -6.21 -9.95
N GLY A 186 -0.83 -5.19 -10.60
CA GLY A 186 -0.04 -4.17 -9.94
C GLY A 186 0.98 -3.48 -10.84
N ARG A 187 1.88 -2.70 -10.22
CA ARG A 187 2.96 -2.03 -10.93
C ARG A 187 3.99 -3.04 -11.44
N VAL A 188 4.38 -2.89 -12.71
CA VAL A 188 5.40 -3.73 -13.36
C VAL A 188 6.78 -3.08 -13.16
N ALA A 189 7.44 -3.44 -12.05
CA ALA A 189 8.68 -2.83 -11.60
C ALA A 189 9.56 -3.82 -10.80
N PRO A 190 10.89 -3.59 -10.70
CA PRO A 190 11.83 -4.53 -10.09
C PRO A 190 11.48 -4.95 -8.66
N GLU A 191 10.98 -4.01 -7.85
CA GLU A 191 10.58 -4.28 -6.47
C GLU A 191 9.37 -5.21 -6.34
N LYS A 192 8.62 -5.43 -7.42
CA LYS A 192 7.48 -6.34 -7.47
C LYS A 192 7.85 -7.78 -7.84
N ASN A 193 9.10 -7.99 -8.27
CA ASN A 193 9.66 -9.31 -8.53
C ASN A 193 8.82 -10.17 -9.48
N ILE A 194 8.20 -9.55 -10.51
CA ILE A 194 7.28 -10.22 -11.43
C ILE A 194 8.00 -11.33 -12.21
N GLY A 195 9.29 -11.13 -12.52
CA GLY A 195 10.11 -12.13 -13.19
C GLY A 195 10.04 -13.50 -12.52
N ALA A 196 10.06 -13.57 -11.20
CA ALA A 196 9.94 -14.82 -10.46
C ALA A 196 8.61 -15.56 -10.72
N PHE A 197 7.52 -14.85 -11.01
CA PHE A 197 6.26 -15.47 -11.45
C PHE A 197 6.30 -15.90 -12.92
N LEU A 198 6.87 -15.04 -13.78
CA LEU A 198 6.87 -15.32 -15.23
C LEU A 198 7.81 -16.46 -15.59
N GLU A 199 8.89 -16.68 -14.85
CA GLU A 199 9.87 -17.76 -15.04
C GLU A 199 9.39 -19.13 -14.55
N LEU A 200 8.29 -19.20 -13.77
CA LEU A 200 7.80 -20.47 -13.26
C LEU A 200 7.35 -21.39 -14.41
N ASP A 201 7.79 -22.64 -14.33
CA ASP A 201 7.21 -23.72 -15.13
C ASP A 201 5.98 -24.29 -14.38
N CYS A 202 4.83 -23.66 -14.58
CA CYS A 202 3.57 -24.02 -13.94
C CYS A 202 2.44 -24.16 -14.96
N VAL A 203 1.51 -25.07 -14.68
CA VAL A 203 0.32 -25.24 -15.50
C VAL A 203 -0.64 -24.10 -15.25
N GLY A 204 -0.84 -23.25 -16.27
CA GLY A 204 -1.77 -22.13 -16.19
C GLY A 204 -1.49 -21.04 -17.22
N THR A 205 -2.51 -20.25 -17.53
CA THR A 205 -2.37 -19.03 -18.32
C THR A 205 -1.90 -17.91 -17.40
N LYS A 206 -0.69 -17.40 -17.64
CA LYS A 206 -0.17 -16.24 -16.89
C LYS A 206 -0.75 -14.96 -17.46
N ARG A 207 -1.39 -14.19 -16.59
CA ARG A 207 -1.97 -12.89 -16.96
C ARG A 207 -1.42 -11.78 -16.07
N VAL A 208 -1.00 -10.66 -16.67
CA VAL A 208 -0.45 -9.50 -15.99
C VAL A 208 -1.31 -8.28 -16.28
N VAL A 209 -1.92 -7.73 -15.21
CA VAL A 209 -2.67 -6.47 -15.22
C VAL A 209 -1.81 -5.38 -14.62
N GLY A 210 -1.57 -4.29 -15.37
CA GLY A 210 -0.82 -3.14 -14.91
C GLY A 210 0.25 -2.68 -15.87
N GLY A 211 1.11 -1.80 -15.40
CA GLY A 211 2.19 -1.25 -16.21
C GLY A 211 3.31 -0.73 -15.32
N GLY A 212 4.40 -0.33 -15.95
CA GLY A 212 5.56 0.17 -15.25
C GLY A 212 6.84 0.08 -16.08
N PRO A 213 7.99 0.42 -15.47
CA PRO A 213 9.24 0.55 -16.21
C PRO A 213 9.74 -0.74 -16.87
N GLU A 214 9.38 -1.91 -16.33
CA GLU A 214 9.82 -3.20 -16.88
C GLU A 214 8.86 -3.79 -17.92
N LEU A 215 7.65 -3.21 -18.12
CA LEU A 215 6.60 -3.82 -18.94
C LEU A 215 7.09 -4.16 -20.35
N LYS A 216 7.76 -3.22 -21.05
CA LYS A 216 8.22 -3.44 -22.42
C LYS A 216 9.21 -4.60 -22.51
N ALA A 217 10.19 -4.64 -21.63
CA ALA A 217 11.19 -5.70 -21.60
C ALA A 217 10.58 -7.07 -21.28
N LEU A 218 9.58 -7.11 -20.39
CA LEU A 218 8.90 -8.37 -20.04
C LEU A 218 7.99 -8.88 -21.17
N ILE A 219 7.31 -8.00 -21.92
CA ILE A 219 6.53 -8.39 -23.11
C ILE A 219 7.46 -9.03 -24.16
N GLU A 220 8.63 -8.43 -24.40
CA GLU A 220 9.60 -8.96 -25.37
C GLU A 220 10.19 -10.31 -24.92
N LYS A 221 10.40 -10.49 -23.60
CA LYS A 221 11.00 -11.72 -23.03
C LYS A 221 10.01 -12.88 -22.89
N TYR A 222 8.71 -12.59 -22.64
CA TYR A 222 7.66 -13.58 -22.36
C TYR A 222 6.44 -13.36 -23.27
N PRO A 223 6.55 -13.64 -24.59
CA PRO A 223 5.49 -13.38 -25.56
C PRO A 223 4.23 -14.27 -25.34
N GLU A 224 4.36 -15.37 -24.59
CA GLU A 224 3.26 -16.27 -24.23
C GLU A 224 2.38 -15.76 -23.10
N VAL A 225 2.81 -14.70 -22.40
CA VAL A 225 2.09 -14.14 -21.24
C VAL A 225 1.06 -13.09 -21.71
N GLU A 226 -0.12 -13.12 -21.13
CA GLU A 226 -1.17 -12.15 -21.42
C GLU A 226 -0.93 -10.83 -20.65
N PHE A 227 -0.33 -9.84 -21.30
CA PHE A 227 -0.19 -8.49 -20.74
C PHE A 227 -1.36 -7.61 -21.19
N VAL A 228 -2.31 -7.34 -20.27
CA VAL A 228 -3.56 -6.61 -20.58
C VAL A 228 -3.49 -5.10 -20.29
N GLY A 229 -2.34 -4.62 -19.83
CA GLY A 229 -2.14 -3.21 -19.52
C GLY A 229 -2.85 -2.74 -18.24
N TYR A 230 -2.93 -1.42 -18.05
CA TYR A 230 -3.60 -0.84 -16.87
C TYR A 230 -5.10 -1.05 -16.95
N LYS A 231 -5.71 -1.48 -15.83
CA LYS A 231 -7.13 -1.58 -15.59
C LYS A 231 -7.48 -0.89 -14.28
N HIS A 232 -8.66 -0.30 -14.20
CA HIS A 232 -9.14 0.43 -13.04
C HIS A 232 -10.62 0.12 -12.77
N GLY A 233 -11.06 0.31 -11.53
CA GLY A 233 -12.45 0.17 -11.15
C GLY A 233 -13.07 -1.16 -11.62
N PRO A 234 -14.24 -1.12 -12.29
CA PRO A 234 -14.95 -2.33 -12.72
C PRO A 234 -14.16 -3.24 -13.67
N GLU A 235 -13.31 -2.66 -14.53
CA GLU A 235 -12.47 -3.46 -15.43
C GLU A 235 -11.43 -4.27 -14.65
N LEU A 236 -10.77 -3.68 -13.64
CA LEU A 236 -9.84 -4.39 -12.76
C LEU A 236 -10.56 -5.47 -11.97
N ALA A 237 -11.73 -5.15 -11.41
CA ALA A 237 -12.53 -6.10 -10.65
C ALA A 237 -12.95 -7.31 -11.49
N LEU A 238 -13.27 -7.10 -12.78
CA LEU A 238 -13.58 -8.17 -13.72
C LEU A 238 -12.37 -9.09 -13.95
N GLU A 239 -11.19 -8.52 -14.24
CA GLU A 239 -9.97 -9.31 -14.44
C GLU A 239 -9.62 -10.15 -13.20
N VAL A 240 -9.75 -9.54 -12.01
CA VAL A 240 -9.50 -10.25 -10.75
C VAL A 240 -10.50 -11.38 -10.56
N ARG A 241 -11.79 -11.13 -10.73
CA ARG A 241 -12.86 -12.13 -10.52
C ARG A 241 -12.73 -13.34 -11.44
N GLN A 242 -12.24 -13.15 -12.67
CA GLN A 242 -12.03 -14.22 -13.65
C GLN A 242 -10.83 -15.11 -13.33
N ALA A 243 -9.94 -14.69 -12.45
CA ALA A 243 -8.75 -15.46 -12.10
C ALA A 243 -9.08 -16.68 -11.23
N ASP A 244 -8.27 -17.72 -11.37
CA ASP A 244 -8.32 -18.94 -10.55
C ASP A 244 -7.36 -18.87 -9.37
N CYS A 245 -6.25 -18.14 -9.51
CA CYS A 245 -5.30 -17.85 -8.46
C CYS A 245 -4.66 -16.48 -8.69
N PHE A 246 -4.58 -15.68 -7.63
CA PHE A 246 -3.83 -14.42 -7.63
C PHE A 246 -2.39 -14.69 -7.18
N VAL A 247 -1.42 -14.35 -8.00
CA VAL A 247 0.00 -14.57 -7.68
C VAL A 247 0.63 -13.26 -7.23
N PHE A 248 1.19 -13.26 -6.00
CA PHE A 248 1.82 -12.10 -5.38
C PHE A 248 3.32 -12.36 -5.13
N PRO A 249 4.19 -12.11 -6.14
CA PRO A 249 5.61 -12.47 -6.06
C PRO A 249 6.47 -11.45 -5.32
N SER A 250 5.90 -10.33 -4.84
CA SER A 250 6.62 -9.28 -4.15
C SER A 250 7.13 -9.73 -2.77
N ARG A 251 8.39 -9.34 -2.45
CA ARG A 251 9.02 -9.57 -1.14
C ARG A 251 9.15 -8.30 -0.30
N THR A 252 8.71 -7.15 -0.84
CA THR A 252 8.95 -5.83 -0.22
C THR A 252 7.69 -5.06 0.17
N ASP A 253 6.52 -5.59 -0.14
CA ASP A 253 5.26 -4.93 0.20
C ASP A 253 4.97 -5.00 1.70
N THR A 254 4.49 -3.89 2.25
CA THR A 254 4.12 -3.77 3.67
C THR A 254 2.71 -4.28 3.96
N PHE A 255 1.86 -4.39 2.93
CA PHE A 255 0.47 -4.87 3.06
C PHE A 255 0.01 -5.62 1.82
N GLY A 256 -0.10 -4.95 0.66
CA GLY A 256 -0.64 -5.55 -0.58
C GLY A 256 -2.17 -5.41 -0.66
N LEU A 257 -2.67 -4.20 -0.95
CA LEU A 257 -4.12 -3.95 -1.16
C LEU A 257 -4.74 -4.92 -2.16
N VAL A 258 -4.01 -5.26 -3.21
CA VAL A 258 -4.44 -6.20 -4.26
C VAL A 258 -4.70 -7.62 -3.73
N ILE A 259 -4.09 -8.01 -2.61
CA ILE A 259 -4.38 -9.27 -1.92
C ILE A 259 -5.83 -9.24 -1.40
N LEU A 260 -6.23 -8.17 -0.73
CA LEU A 260 -7.61 -8.02 -0.26
C LEU A 260 -8.61 -7.94 -1.43
N GLU A 261 -8.23 -7.32 -2.55
CA GLU A 261 -9.06 -7.26 -3.76
C GLU A 261 -9.27 -8.65 -4.36
N ALA A 262 -8.22 -9.46 -4.42
CA ALA A 262 -8.30 -10.85 -4.86
C ALA A 262 -9.20 -11.67 -3.91
N LEU A 263 -8.96 -11.62 -2.61
CA LEU A 263 -9.75 -12.34 -1.62
C LEU A 263 -11.22 -11.90 -1.61
N ALA A 264 -11.50 -10.59 -1.76
CA ALA A 264 -12.85 -10.06 -1.87
C ALA A 264 -13.57 -10.57 -3.12
N SER A 265 -12.84 -10.82 -4.20
CA SER A 265 -13.35 -11.45 -5.42
C SER A 265 -13.43 -12.99 -5.33
N GLY A 266 -13.19 -13.58 -4.16
CA GLY A 266 -13.15 -15.02 -3.95
C GLY A 266 -11.95 -15.71 -4.59
N VAL A 267 -10.88 -14.99 -4.91
CA VAL A 267 -9.69 -15.53 -5.57
C VAL A 267 -8.61 -15.85 -4.54
N PRO A 268 -8.18 -17.12 -4.43
CA PRO A 268 -7.12 -17.50 -3.50
C PRO A 268 -5.77 -16.92 -3.93
N VAL A 269 -4.92 -16.64 -2.96
CA VAL A 269 -3.64 -15.95 -3.17
C VAL A 269 -2.46 -16.89 -2.95
N ALA A 270 -1.53 -16.92 -3.90
CA ALA A 270 -0.22 -17.54 -3.77
C ALA A 270 0.88 -16.47 -3.63
N ALA A 271 1.71 -16.55 -2.59
CA ALA A 271 2.67 -15.50 -2.30
C ALA A 271 3.97 -16.02 -1.68
N TYR A 272 5.04 -15.21 -1.79
CA TYR A 272 6.22 -15.34 -0.96
C TYR A 272 5.97 -14.84 0.47
N PRO A 273 6.72 -15.33 1.48
CA PRO A 273 6.64 -14.84 2.85
C PRO A 273 7.21 -13.41 2.95
N ALA A 274 6.32 -12.44 2.93
CA ALA A 274 6.59 -11.03 3.14
C ALA A 274 5.59 -10.47 4.17
N PRO A 275 5.84 -9.33 4.82
CA PRO A 275 4.98 -8.83 5.90
C PRO A 275 3.49 -8.75 5.56
N GLY A 276 3.14 -8.26 4.36
CA GLY A 276 1.74 -8.22 3.92
C GLY A 276 1.10 -9.61 3.78
N PRO A 277 1.65 -10.50 2.94
CA PRO A 277 1.18 -11.88 2.79
C PRO A 277 1.09 -12.65 4.10
N LEU A 278 2.11 -12.56 4.99
CA LEU A 278 2.12 -13.27 6.27
C LEU A 278 0.98 -12.88 7.23
N ASP A 279 0.45 -11.65 7.09
CA ASP A 279 -0.66 -11.16 7.91
C ASP A 279 -2.04 -11.35 7.26
N LEU A 280 -2.08 -11.57 5.93
CA LEU A 280 -3.34 -11.63 5.17
C LEU A 280 -3.67 -13.02 4.64
N ILE A 281 -2.69 -13.93 4.57
CA ILE A 281 -2.89 -15.27 4.00
C ILE A 281 -2.79 -16.31 5.10
N GLU A 282 -3.85 -17.08 5.25
CA GLU A 282 -3.96 -18.27 6.10
C GLU A 282 -3.86 -19.49 5.19
N ASN A 283 -2.72 -20.23 5.25
CA ASN A 283 -2.46 -21.38 4.39
C ASN A 283 -3.60 -22.41 4.44
N GLY A 284 -4.10 -22.79 3.25
CA GLY A 284 -5.20 -23.74 3.11
C GLY A 284 -6.59 -23.15 3.35
N HIS A 285 -6.70 -21.87 3.76
CA HIS A 285 -7.97 -21.22 4.02
C HIS A 285 -8.34 -20.14 2.99
N ASN A 286 -7.40 -19.25 2.66
CA ASN A 286 -7.62 -18.19 1.67
C ASN A 286 -6.47 -18.03 0.68
N GLY A 287 -5.48 -18.94 0.73
CA GLY A 287 -4.32 -18.93 -0.13
C GLY A 287 -3.20 -19.80 0.43
N TRP A 288 -1.98 -19.54 -0.06
CA TRP A 288 -0.79 -20.23 0.40
C TRP A 288 0.45 -19.34 0.32
N VAL A 289 1.25 -19.32 1.39
CA VAL A 289 2.53 -18.62 1.48
C VAL A 289 3.64 -19.67 1.51
N SER A 290 4.62 -19.57 0.60
CA SER A 290 5.78 -20.45 0.53
C SER A 290 6.98 -19.75 -0.11
N GLU A 291 8.20 -20.17 0.24
CA GLU A 291 9.42 -19.82 -0.50
C GLU A 291 9.46 -20.46 -1.89
N ASP A 292 8.73 -21.56 -2.11
CA ASP A 292 8.44 -22.14 -3.42
C ASP A 292 7.09 -21.61 -3.92
N LEU A 293 7.15 -20.66 -4.86
CA LEU A 293 5.96 -20.03 -5.41
C LEU A 293 5.11 -21.00 -6.27
N ASN A 294 5.73 -22.00 -6.91
CA ASN A 294 5.02 -23.02 -7.67
C ASN A 294 4.20 -23.91 -6.73
N HIS A 295 4.79 -24.33 -5.61
CA HIS A 295 4.07 -25.03 -4.55
C HIS A 295 2.91 -24.16 -4.01
N ALA A 296 3.16 -22.87 -3.74
CA ALA A 296 2.12 -21.96 -3.27
C ALA A 296 0.93 -21.85 -4.24
N ILE A 297 1.18 -21.77 -5.55
CA ILE A 297 0.13 -21.76 -6.59
C ILE A 297 -0.68 -23.05 -6.58
N ASN A 298 -0.01 -24.20 -6.56
CA ASN A 298 -0.66 -25.50 -6.57
C ASN A 298 -1.57 -25.72 -5.34
N GLU A 299 -1.15 -25.26 -4.17
CA GLU A 299 -1.96 -25.35 -2.95
C GLU A 299 -3.08 -24.29 -2.92
N ALA A 300 -2.81 -23.05 -3.34
CA ALA A 300 -3.81 -22.00 -3.43
C ALA A 300 -4.97 -22.39 -4.37
N LEU A 301 -4.67 -23.04 -5.49
CA LEU A 301 -5.70 -23.53 -6.41
C LEU A 301 -6.68 -24.54 -5.78
N LYS A 302 -6.38 -25.15 -4.64
CA LYS A 302 -7.28 -26.07 -3.93
C LYS A 302 -8.23 -25.39 -2.95
N VAL A 303 -8.01 -24.10 -2.68
CA VAL A 303 -8.74 -23.32 -1.67
C VAL A 303 -10.15 -22.98 -2.15
N ASP A 304 -11.09 -22.95 -1.21
CA ASP A 304 -12.47 -22.55 -1.45
C ASP A 304 -12.58 -21.02 -1.63
N ARG A 305 -13.25 -20.59 -2.70
CA ARG A 305 -13.45 -19.18 -3.06
C ARG A 305 -14.30 -18.43 -2.03
N ASP A 306 -15.30 -19.09 -1.44
CA ASP A 306 -16.17 -18.49 -0.43
C ASP A 306 -15.42 -18.21 0.88
N ALA A 307 -14.44 -19.06 1.24
CA ALA A 307 -13.56 -18.81 2.38
C ALA A 307 -12.70 -17.54 2.17
N CYS A 308 -12.20 -17.32 0.95
CA CYS A 308 -11.48 -16.10 0.58
C CYS A 308 -12.35 -14.85 0.79
N ARG A 309 -13.58 -14.87 0.28
CA ARG A 309 -14.54 -13.76 0.43
C ARG A 309 -14.85 -13.45 1.89
N LYS A 310 -15.17 -14.47 2.69
CA LYS A 310 -15.46 -14.33 4.13
C LYS A 310 -14.29 -13.73 4.90
N PHE A 311 -13.06 -14.08 4.52
CA PHE A 311 -11.88 -13.45 5.11
C PHE A 311 -11.80 -11.95 4.80
N ALA A 312 -12.00 -11.55 3.55
CA ALA A 312 -11.93 -10.16 3.10
C ALA A 312 -13.00 -9.25 3.75
N GLU A 313 -14.16 -9.78 4.11
CA GLU A 313 -15.24 -9.03 4.77
C GLU A 313 -14.86 -8.46 6.15
N ARG A 314 -13.77 -8.96 6.74
CA ARG A 314 -13.21 -8.40 7.97
C ARG A 314 -12.53 -7.05 7.76
N PHE A 315 -12.23 -6.67 6.49
CA PHE A 315 -11.45 -5.52 6.11
C PHE A 315 -12.29 -4.48 5.34
N SER A 316 -13.13 -3.71 6.05
CA SER A 316 -13.85 -2.60 5.44
C SER A 316 -13.09 -1.28 5.59
N TRP A 317 -13.31 -0.33 4.67
CA TRP A 317 -12.74 1.02 4.77
C TRP A 317 -13.27 1.80 5.97
N GLU A 318 -14.51 1.54 6.41
CA GLU A 318 -15.09 2.11 7.63
C GLU A 318 -14.28 1.68 8.87
N LYS A 319 -14.02 0.38 9.04
CA LYS A 319 -13.19 -0.14 10.14
C LYS A 319 -11.77 0.40 10.09
N CYS A 320 -11.19 0.48 8.89
CA CYS A 320 -9.87 1.07 8.65
C CYS A 320 -9.83 2.54 9.10
N THR A 321 -10.84 3.32 8.72
CA THR A 321 -10.94 4.75 9.07
C THR A 321 -11.19 4.95 10.55
N ALA A 322 -12.04 4.13 11.19
CA ALA A 322 -12.22 4.15 12.63
C ALA A 322 -10.91 3.88 13.40
N GLN A 323 -10.10 2.91 12.93
CA GLN A 323 -8.75 2.69 13.48
C GLN A 323 -7.88 3.95 13.31
N PHE A 324 -7.87 4.58 12.13
CA PHE A 324 -7.11 5.81 11.89
C PHE A 324 -7.50 6.92 12.86
N ILE A 325 -8.80 7.17 13.03
CA ILE A 325 -9.34 8.19 13.96
C ILE A 325 -8.86 7.91 15.38
N SER A 326 -8.89 6.67 15.83
CA SER A 326 -8.48 6.28 17.19
C SER A 326 -7.00 6.54 17.47
N GLN A 327 -6.16 6.64 16.43
CA GLN A 327 -4.73 6.92 16.55
C GLN A 327 -4.40 8.43 16.48
N LEU A 328 -5.33 9.25 15.99
CA LEU A 328 -5.13 10.70 15.95
C LEU A 328 -5.20 11.26 17.38
N ARG A 329 -4.31 12.22 17.65
CA ARG A 329 -4.35 12.97 18.91
C ARG A 329 -4.74 14.40 18.58
N PRO A 330 -5.95 14.84 18.98
CA PRO A 330 -6.34 16.23 18.85
C PRO A 330 -5.51 17.09 19.80
N VAL A 331 -5.32 18.36 19.42
CA VAL A 331 -4.81 19.36 20.34
C VAL A 331 -5.86 19.59 21.40
N GLU A 332 -5.48 19.46 22.68
CA GLU A 332 -6.34 19.84 23.78
C GLU A 332 -6.60 21.34 23.68
N ALA A 333 -7.87 21.72 23.61
CA ALA A 333 -8.23 23.15 23.70
C ALA A 333 -7.78 23.68 25.05
N ASN A 334 -6.86 24.64 25.04
CA ASN A 334 -6.46 25.38 26.24
C ASN A 334 -7.63 26.23 26.73
#